data_e4874490999d2362b1439d9496ae876f
#
_entry.id   e4874490999d2362b1439d9496ae876f
#
_cell.length_a   1.000
_cell.length_b   1.000
_cell.length_c   1.000
_cell.angle_alpha   90.00
_cell.angle_beta   90.00
_cell.angle_gamma   90.00
#
_symmetry.space_group_name_H-M   'P 1'
#
loop_
_entity.id
_entity.type
_entity.pdbx_description
1 polymer ?
#
loop_
_entity_poly.entity_id
_entity_poly.type
_entity_poly.pdbx_seq_one_letter_code
_entity_poly.pdbx_strand_id
1 'polypeptide(L)'
;MRLKTEIWVKAYLRRCAANGAFAVVMRHGDDDAGAIFIKVVRGGAHAAVFAPAPAGLDDADFDRRWVAALGGNFVPEREAEAALAREISFDSDLWIVEVEDRAGRHFLGDDLVE
;
A
#
# COMPACT_ATOMS: atom_id res chain seq x y z
N MET A 1 -11.76 8.00 14.39
CA MET A 1 -12.59 7.92 13.16
C MET A 1 -11.72 7.60 11.96
N ARG A 2 -12.14 6.62 11.17
CA ARG A 2 -11.37 6.24 9.99
C ARG A 2 -11.70 7.17 8.83
N LEU A 3 -10.66 7.73 8.18
CA LEU A 3 -10.84 8.54 6.99
C LEU A 3 -11.40 7.71 5.84
N LYS A 4 -12.16 8.36 4.95
CA LYS A 4 -12.52 7.74 3.68
C LYS A 4 -11.23 7.39 2.92
N THR A 5 -11.28 6.29 2.18
CA THR A 5 -10.09 5.79 1.47
C THR A 5 -9.48 6.84 0.56
N GLU A 6 -10.30 7.54 -0.24
CA GLU A 6 -9.75 8.53 -1.18
C GLU A 6 -9.02 9.66 -0.46
N ILE A 7 -9.50 10.05 0.74
CA ILE A 7 -8.86 11.10 1.53
C ILE A 7 -7.52 10.63 2.04
N TRP A 8 -7.47 9.41 2.57
CA TRP A 8 -6.22 8.83 3.05
C TRP A 8 -5.20 8.72 1.92
N VAL A 9 -5.64 8.24 0.75
CA VAL A 9 -4.74 8.08 -0.41
C VAL A 9 -4.15 9.42 -0.83
N LYS A 10 -4.97 10.46 -0.94
CA LYS A 10 -4.48 11.79 -1.33
C LYS A 10 -3.44 12.31 -0.34
N ALA A 11 -3.67 12.13 0.96
CA ALA A 11 -2.72 12.54 1.98
C ALA A 11 -1.41 11.75 1.89
N TYR A 12 -1.52 10.46 1.63
CA TYR A 12 -0.36 9.58 1.48
C TYR A 12 0.50 9.99 0.26
N LEU A 13 -0.16 10.27 -0.88
CA LEU A 13 0.57 10.73 -2.07
C LEU A 13 1.36 12.00 -1.78
N ARG A 14 0.76 12.95 -1.05
CA ARG A 14 1.44 14.19 -0.67
C ARG A 14 2.62 13.91 0.26
N ARG A 15 2.46 12.97 1.19
CA ARG A 15 3.55 12.58 2.11
C ARG A 15 4.73 12.02 1.34
N CYS A 16 4.48 11.14 0.39
CA CYS A 16 5.54 10.57 -0.44
C CYS A 16 6.26 11.67 -1.22
N ALA A 17 5.51 12.55 -1.88
CA ALA A 17 6.09 13.63 -2.67
C ALA A 17 6.91 14.58 -1.81
N ALA A 18 6.45 14.89 -0.61
CA ALA A 18 7.19 15.76 0.31
C ALA A 18 8.52 15.16 0.75
N ASN A 19 8.67 13.85 0.65
CA ASN A 19 9.89 13.13 1.00
C ASN A 19 10.73 12.73 -0.22
N GLY A 20 10.39 13.28 -1.39
CA GLY A 20 11.19 13.06 -2.60
C GLY A 20 10.89 11.76 -3.33
N ALA A 21 9.84 11.05 -2.96
CA ALA A 21 9.43 9.83 -3.65
C ALA A 21 8.34 10.15 -4.68
N PHE A 22 8.22 9.29 -5.67
CA PHE A 22 7.18 9.40 -6.68
C PHE A 22 6.10 8.37 -6.38
N ALA A 23 4.87 8.82 -6.17
CA ALA A 23 3.77 7.94 -5.84
C ALA A 23 2.57 8.20 -6.73
N VAL A 24 1.90 7.14 -7.16
CA VAL A 24 0.80 7.23 -8.11
C VAL A 24 -0.23 6.13 -7.81
N VAL A 25 -1.50 6.45 -8.05
CA VAL A 25 -2.58 5.47 -7.96
C VAL A 25 -2.56 4.62 -9.22
N MET A 26 -2.25 3.34 -9.07
CA MET A 26 -2.26 2.38 -10.17
C MET A 26 -3.63 1.77 -10.37
N ARG A 27 -4.41 1.64 -9.31
CA ARG A 27 -5.78 1.15 -9.37
C ARG A 27 -6.63 1.92 -8.38
N HIS A 28 -7.69 2.49 -8.87
CA HIS A 28 -8.67 3.23 -8.08
C HIS A 28 -9.77 2.26 -7.63
N GLY A 29 -9.95 2.12 -6.33
CA GLY A 29 -10.98 1.26 -5.77
C GLY A 29 -12.16 2.07 -5.22
N ASP A 30 -12.86 1.50 -4.24
CA ASP A 30 -13.98 2.19 -3.63
C ASP A 30 -13.52 3.41 -2.84
N ASP A 31 -14.13 4.55 -3.09
CA ASP A 31 -13.71 5.83 -2.50
C ASP A 31 -13.90 5.90 -0.98
N ASP A 32 -14.90 5.20 -0.46
CA ASP A 32 -15.24 5.31 0.95
C ASP A 32 -14.51 4.30 1.83
N ALA A 33 -14.50 3.04 1.41
CA ALA A 33 -14.05 1.94 2.27
C ALA A 33 -13.12 0.93 1.59
N GLY A 34 -12.64 1.21 0.39
CA GLY A 34 -11.77 0.28 -0.33
C GLY A 34 -10.48 -0.02 0.42
N ALA A 35 -10.07 -1.26 0.41
CA ALA A 35 -8.78 -1.68 0.94
C ALA A 35 -7.65 -1.07 0.11
N ILE A 36 -6.53 -0.74 0.74
CA ILE A 36 -5.40 -0.10 0.06
C ILE A 36 -4.18 -1.00 0.15
N PHE A 37 -3.65 -1.39 -1.01
CA PHE A 37 -2.38 -2.10 -1.10
C PHE A 37 -1.32 -1.11 -1.57
N ILE A 38 -0.14 -1.17 -0.96
CA ILE A 38 0.98 -0.29 -1.30
C ILE A 38 2.06 -1.16 -1.93
N LYS A 39 2.53 -0.75 -3.11
CA LYS A 39 3.64 -1.41 -3.79
C LYS A 39 4.80 -0.42 -3.80
N VAL A 40 5.91 -0.77 -3.17
CA VAL A 40 7.09 0.08 -3.13
C VAL A 40 8.13 -0.48 -4.08
N VAL A 41 8.46 0.28 -5.11
CA VAL A 41 9.48 -0.10 -6.09
C VAL A 41 10.80 0.56 -5.72
N ARG A 42 11.80 -0.26 -5.61
CA ARG A 42 13.18 0.18 -5.42
C ARG A 42 13.94 -0.12 -6.71
N GLY A 43 14.92 0.70 -7.04
CA GLY A 43 15.67 0.56 -8.28
C GLY A 43 16.07 -0.90 -8.58
N GLY A 44 16.13 -1.26 -9.89
CA GLY A 44 16.47 -2.61 -10.29
C GLY A 44 15.27 -3.55 -10.41
N ALA A 45 14.07 -3.02 -10.56
CA ALA A 45 12.85 -3.78 -10.79
C ALA A 45 12.51 -4.76 -9.66
N HIS A 46 12.74 -4.33 -8.42
CA HIS A 46 12.34 -5.05 -7.22
C HIS A 46 11.27 -4.27 -6.49
N ALA A 47 10.32 -4.98 -5.89
CA ALA A 47 9.20 -4.35 -5.21
C ALA A 47 8.84 -5.09 -3.92
N ALA A 48 8.39 -4.33 -2.94
CA ALA A 48 7.77 -4.85 -1.73
C ALA A 48 6.29 -4.51 -1.76
N VAL A 49 5.47 -5.33 -1.12
CA VAL A 49 4.03 -5.13 -1.06
C VAL A 49 3.61 -5.04 0.41
N PHE A 50 2.77 -4.05 0.70
CA PHE A 50 2.19 -3.88 2.02
C PHE A 50 0.67 -4.02 1.86
N ALA A 51 0.10 -4.92 2.65
CA ALA A 51 -1.31 -5.27 2.59
C ALA A 51 -2.03 -4.73 3.83
N PRO A 52 -3.35 -4.50 3.74
CA PRO A 52 -4.10 -4.14 4.94
C PRO A 52 -3.94 -5.22 6.00
N ALA A 53 -3.75 -4.79 7.24
CA ALA A 53 -3.61 -5.72 8.36
C ALA A 53 -4.91 -6.51 8.55
N PRO A 54 -4.80 -7.81 8.90
CA PRO A 54 -5.99 -8.61 9.18
C PRO A 54 -6.80 -8.03 10.34
N ALA A 55 -8.10 -8.32 10.35
CA ALA A 55 -8.96 -7.91 11.45
C ALA A 55 -8.40 -8.43 12.78
N GLY A 56 -8.36 -7.56 13.77
CA GLY A 56 -7.80 -7.87 15.07
C GLY A 56 -6.36 -7.42 15.26
N LEU A 57 -5.64 -7.17 14.16
CA LEU A 57 -4.30 -6.59 14.25
C LEU A 57 -4.30 -5.10 14.01
N ASP A 58 -5.36 -4.57 13.45
CA ASP A 58 -5.52 -3.13 13.30
C ASP A 58 -6.36 -2.59 14.45
N ASP A 59 -6.33 -1.28 14.62
CA ASP A 59 -7.26 -0.60 15.50
C ASP A 59 -8.49 -0.25 14.67
N ALA A 60 -9.34 -1.25 14.47
CA ALA A 60 -10.40 -1.22 13.47
C ALA A 60 -11.35 -0.05 13.61
N ASP A 61 -11.49 0.50 14.80
CA ASP A 61 -12.43 1.59 15.04
C ASP A 61 -11.88 2.94 14.59
N PHE A 62 -10.56 3.04 14.39
CA PHE A 62 -9.92 4.32 14.23
C PHE A 62 -9.05 4.44 12.99
N ASP A 63 -8.01 3.62 12.87
CA ASP A 63 -6.98 3.84 11.87
C ASP A 63 -6.74 2.62 10.99
N ARG A 64 -6.25 2.89 9.80
CA ARG A 64 -5.79 1.83 8.90
C ARG A 64 -4.41 1.37 9.35
N ARG A 65 -4.17 0.07 9.23
CA ARG A 65 -2.89 -0.53 9.53
C ARG A 65 -2.48 -1.44 8.38
N TRP A 66 -1.21 -1.61 8.22
CA TRP A 66 -0.64 -2.46 7.16
C TRP A 66 0.29 -3.49 7.74
N VAL A 67 0.45 -4.58 6.99
CA VAL A 67 1.46 -5.61 7.26
C VAL A 67 2.27 -5.82 5.99
N ALA A 68 3.55 -6.18 6.16
CA ALA A 68 4.37 -6.53 5.02
C ALA A 68 3.89 -7.86 4.44
N ALA A 69 3.71 -7.91 3.14
CA ALA A 69 3.40 -9.13 2.42
C ALA A 69 4.68 -9.75 1.84
N LEU A 70 4.58 -10.87 1.19
CA LEU A 70 5.69 -11.53 0.49
C LEU A 70 6.92 -11.75 1.40
N GLY A 71 6.65 -12.13 2.64
CA GLY A 71 7.71 -12.39 3.62
C GLY A 71 8.45 -11.16 4.10
N GLY A 72 7.94 -9.97 3.81
CA GLY A 72 8.57 -8.71 4.20
C GLY A 72 9.76 -8.31 3.33
N ASN A 73 9.92 -8.94 2.18
CA ASN A 73 11.11 -8.76 1.34
C ASN A 73 10.76 -8.01 0.06
N PHE A 74 11.80 -7.39 -0.53
CA PHE A 74 11.74 -6.97 -1.92
C PHE A 74 11.91 -8.19 -2.80
N VAL A 75 11.03 -8.35 -3.77
CA VAL A 75 11.02 -9.47 -4.70
C VAL A 75 11.06 -8.91 -6.12
N PRO A 76 11.36 -9.75 -7.13
CA PRO A 76 11.23 -9.27 -8.51
C PRO A 76 9.85 -8.68 -8.75
N GLU A 77 9.80 -7.58 -9.45
CA GLU A 77 8.55 -6.82 -9.62
C GLU A 77 7.41 -7.69 -10.17
N ARG A 78 7.71 -8.64 -11.06
CA ARG A 78 6.69 -9.53 -11.61
C ARG A 78 6.01 -10.38 -10.53
N GLU A 79 6.74 -10.74 -9.46
CA GLU A 79 6.14 -11.49 -8.34
C GLU A 79 5.18 -10.63 -7.56
N ALA A 80 5.54 -9.37 -7.35
CA ALA A 80 4.65 -8.41 -6.69
C ALA A 80 3.39 -8.19 -7.52
N GLU A 81 3.54 -8.03 -8.84
CA GLU A 81 2.42 -7.86 -9.75
C GLU A 81 1.48 -9.07 -9.74
N ALA A 82 2.05 -10.27 -9.71
CA ALA A 82 1.25 -11.50 -9.66
C ALA A 82 0.45 -11.58 -8.35
N ALA A 83 1.07 -11.20 -7.23
CA ALA A 83 0.40 -11.20 -5.94
C ALA A 83 -0.76 -10.20 -5.92
N LEU A 84 -0.54 -9.00 -6.47
CA LEU A 84 -1.59 -7.98 -6.54
C LEU A 84 -2.72 -8.39 -7.48
N ALA A 85 -2.41 -9.05 -8.59
CA ALA A 85 -3.42 -9.56 -9.51
C ALA A 85 -4.32 -10.58 -8.82
N ARG A 86 -3.77 -11.44 -7.96
CA ARG A 86 -4.57 -12.38 -7.18
C ARG A 86 -5.51 -11.66 -6.23
N GLU A 87 -5.01 -10.59 -5.57
CA GLU A 87 -5.84 -9.82 -4.66
C GLU A 87 -7.01 -9.15 -5.37
N ILE A 88 -6.78 -8.62 -6.56
CA ILE A 88 -7.83 -8.03 -7.39
C ILE A 88 -8.91 -9.06 -7.72
N SER A 89 -8.52 -10.33 -7.95
CA SER A 89 -9.47 -11.37 -8.27
C SER A 89 -10.43 -11.69 -7.12
N PHE A 90 -10.03 -11.42 -5.88
CA PHE A 90 -10.86 -11.62 -4.69
C PHE A 90 -11.63 -10.36 -4.28
N ASP A 91 -11.10 -9.17 -4.58
CA ASP A 91 -11.70 -7.91 -4.18
C ASP A 91 -11.50 -6.88 -5.28
N SER A 92 -12.55 -6.64 -6.06
CA SER A 92 -12.48 -5.69 -7.17
C SER A 92 -12.49 -4.22 -6.70
N ASP A 93 -12.76 -3.96 -5.43
CA ASP A 93 -12.87 -2.61 -4.88
C ASP A 93 -11.58 -2.10 -4.24
N LEU A 94 -10.50 -2.86 -4.33
CA LEU A 94 -9.25 -2.44 -3.73
C LEU A 94 -8.52 -1.38 -4.55
N TRP A 95 -7.71 -0.60 -3.83
CA TRP A 95 -6.80 0.37 -4.43
C TRP A 95 -5.40 -0.20 -4.45
N ILE A 96 -4.63 0.22 -5.44
CA ILE A 96 -3.19 -0.04 -5.48
C ILE A 96 -2.49 1.29 -5.68
N VAL A 97 -1.59 1.63 -4.74
CA VAL A 97 -0.74 2.81 -4.83
C VAL A 97 0.69 2.32 -5.01
N GLU A 98 1.35 2.80 -6.05
CA GLU A 98 2.75 2.47 -6.30
C GLU A 98 3.64 3.63 -5.89
N VAL A 99 4.67 3.33 -5.12
CA VAL A 99 5.66 4.30 -4.67
C VAL A 99 7.00 3.91 -5.27
N GLU A 100 7.63 4.83 -5.98
CA GLU A 100 9.02 4.68 -6.41
C GLU A 100 9.90 5.46 -5.46
N ASP A 101 10.79 4.78 -4.76
CA ASP A 101 11.69 5.42 -3.82
C ASP A 101 13.04 4.72 -3.88
N ARG A 102 14.09 5.52 -4.06
CA ARG A 102 15.44 4.98 -4.22
C ARG A 102 15.86 4.11 -3.04
N ALA A 103 15.48 4.51 -1.83
CA ALA A 103 15.81 3.76 -0.61
C ALA A 103 14.77 2.69 -0.26
N GLY A 104 13.66 2.61 -1.01
CA GLY A 104 12.63 1.62 -0.75
C GLY A 104 11.76 1.93 0.46
N ARG A 105 11.57 3.21 0.77
CA ARG A 105 10.79 3.62 1.96
C ARG A 105 9.29 3.52 1.68
N HIS A 106 8.53 3.05 2.66
CA HIS A 106 7.08 2.89 2.51
C HIS A 106 6.26 4.09 3.01
N PHE A 107 6.84 4.95 3.83
CA PHE A 107 6.19 6.14 4.39
C PHE A 107 4.91 5.83 5.19
N LEU A 108 4.76 4.63 5.72
CA LEU A 108 3.61 4.24 6.53
C LEU A 108 3.82 4.51 8.03
N GLY A 109 5.07 4.69 8.45
CA GLY A 109 5.38 4.98 9.84
C GLY A 109 4.83 3.92 10.78
N ASP A 110 4.18 4.37 11.85
CA ASP A 110 3.62 3.48 12.87
C ASP A 110 2.37 2.74 12.39
N ASP A 111 1.84 3.07 11.21
CA ASP A 111 0.71 2.35 10.63
C ASP A 111 1.12 0.99 10.09
N LEU A 112 2.42 0.73 9.94
CA LEU A 112 2.93 -0.59 9.62
C LEU A 112 3.08 -1.38 10.91
N VAL A 113 2.37 -2.52 11.00
CA VAL A 113 2.48 -3.41 12.16
C VAL A 113 3.33 -4.62 11.78
N GLU A 114 4.02 -5.14 12.78
CA GLU A 114 4.94 -6.26 12.58
C GLU A 114 4.34 -7.59 13.02
#